data_e165bbd9a3ca480ec26ca957b5a8d91d
#
_entry.id   e165bbd9a3ca480ec26ca957b5a8d91d
#
_cell.length_a   1.000
_cell.length_b   1.000
_cell.length_c   1.000
_cell.angle_alpha   90.00
_cell.angle_beta   90.00
_cell.angle_gamma   90.00
#
_symmetry.space_group_name_H-M   'P 1'
#
loop_
_entity.id
_entity.type
_entity.pdbx_description
1 polymer ?
#
loop_
_entity_poly.entity_id
_entity_poly.type
_entity_poly.pdbx_seq_one_letter_code
_entity_poly.pdbx_strand_id
1 'polypeptide(L)'
;MNGSSGIVCVAVAVGISLLSIGSPALAGNSQSTARSSKPSPEEMAQDIARYSRQALRHGRPQEPPKEVRRDGLYLLLSFSLPDNILKDYLREAKLLGAKVLLRGLVHESFKVTQERIKQVLFTADHPDESLLVGIGIDPVMYRTVGAGEVPALVFVKDEKFMVASGASSVAHLLTLLSKELAGVRPWVEWFDHRHRGFLQGGPTEDSPPPLPAIDRSVKVRADARGADIAERDLIDVMQERVAHADWPDLQRRSGEALKRRFAKGPGLALPHAEEARVMLVDPTVEYPEDIKDPTTNTVLIKAGTKINPFDKVRWIRTLVFFDGTSPAQVGWVQQYLNEHDPKFVKLIISDGDVQKVMEQLHQRVYWANPLLVSRMGVEAVPSVVSQSGRHLRVEEVAIHD
;
A
#
# COMPACT_ATOMS: atom_id res chain seq x y z
N MET A 1 -14.52 -17.65 -31.44
CA MET A 1 -13.26 -18.20 -30.93
C MET A 1 -12.60 -17.06 -30.11
N ASN A 2 -12.97 -16.95 -28.86
CA ASN A 2 -12.53 -15.88 -27.97
C ASN A 2 -11.47 -16.46 -27.02
N GLY A 3 -10.21 -16.07 -27.24
CA GLY A 3 -9.11 -16.39 -26.37
C GLY A 3 -9.09 -15.45 -25.16
N SER A 4 -9.47 -15.98 -24.01
CA SER A 4 -9.33 -15.30 -22.72
C SER A 4 -7.89 -15.45 -22.25
N SER A 5 -7.10 -14.40 -22.38
CA SER A 5 -5.74 -14.30 -21.80
C SER A 5 -5.86 -14.11 -20.29
N GLY A 6 -5.76 -15.20 -19.54
CA GLY A 6 -5.62 -15.15 -18.09
C GLY A 6 -4.26 -14.57 -17.71
N ILE A 7 -4.23 -13.35 -17.19
CA ILE A 7 -3.05 -12.74 -16.57
C ILE A 7 -2.86 -13.43 -15.23
N VAL A 8 -1.91 -14.35 -15.17
CA VAL A 8 -1.43 -14.91 -13.89
C VAL A 8 -0.56 -13.83 -13.21
N CYS A 9 -1.15 -13.10 -12.27
CA CYS A 9 -0.41 -12.25 -11.36
C CYS A 9 0.43 -13.12 -10.42
N VAL A 10 1.72 -13.26 -10.70
CA VAL A 10 2.68 -13.74 -9.70
C VAL A 10 2.81 -12.65 -8.63
N ALA A 11 2.08 -12.81 -7.53
CA ALA A 11 2.20 -11.92 -6.39
C ALA A 11 3.57 -12.12 -5.73
N VAL A 12 4.54 -11.30 -6.09
CA VAL A 12 5.75 -11.11 -5.29
C VAL A 12 5.31 -10.29 -4.08
N ALA A 13 4.94 -10.98 -3.00
CA ALA A 13 4.59 -10.34 -1.74
C ALA A 13 5.85 -9.73 -1.11
N VAL A 14 6.17 -8.50 -1.49
CA VAL A 14 7.06 -7.66 -0.70
C VAL A 14 6.23 -7.19 0.49
N GLY A 15 6.41 -7.84 1.64
CA GLY A 15 5.77 -7.45 2.89
C GLY A 15 6.33 -6.12 3.41
N ILE A 16 5.92 -5.02 2.81
CA ILE A 16 6.04 -3.69 3.40
C ILE A 16 4.79 -3.50 4.25
N SER A 17 4.88 -3.82 5.53
CA SER A 17 3.86 -3.48 6.51
C SER A 17 3.82 -1.96 6.67
N LEU A 18 2.87 -1.30 6.02
CA LEU A 18 2.47 0.04 6.36
C LEU A 18 1.81 0.02 7.75
N LEU A 19 2.55 0.45 8.74
CA LEU A 19 2.06 0.66 10.10
C LEU A 19 0.95 1.72 10.07
N SER A 20 -0.25 1.30 10.42
CA SER A 20 -1.33 2.20 10.84
C SER A 20 -0.93 2.83 12.17
N ILE A 21 -0.58 4.12 12.13
CA ILE A 21 -0.31 4.92 13.32
C ILE A 21 -1.65 5.17 14.01
N GLY A 22 -1.90 4.43 15.09
CA GLY A 22 -2.96 4.72 16.04
C GLY A 22 -2.66 6.03 16.76
N SER A 23 -3.58 6.99 16.71
CA SER A 23 -3.51 8.23 17.47
C SER A 23 -3.70 7.94 18.95
N PRO A 24 -2.82 8.40 19.85
CA PRO A 24 -3.11 8.41 21.27
C PRO A 24 -4.07 9.56 21.59
N ALA A 25 -5.17 9.24 22.25
CA ALA A 25 -6.06 10.21 22.86
C ALA A 25 -5.32 10.94 23.98
N LEU A 26 -5.10 12.25 23.83
CA LEU A 26 -4.68 13.13 24.91
C LEU A 26 -5.92 13.83 25.47
N ALA A 27 -6.36 13.37 26.63
CA ALA A 27 -7.19 14.13 27.52
C ALA A 27 -6.31 15.18 28.24
N GLY A 28 -6.60 16.43 28.03
CA GLY A 28 -5.89 17.55 28.67
C GLY A 28 -6.76 18.79 28.62
N ASN A 29 -7.42 19.06 29.74
CA ASN A 29 -8.27 20.20 30.02
C ASN A 29 -7.40 21.47 30.13
N SER A 30 -7.63 22.47 29.29
CA SER A 30 -7.31 23.88 29.64
C SER A 30 -8.11 24.82 28.75
N GLN A 31 -8.99 25.56 29.39
CA GLN A 31 -9.70 26.72 28.87
C GLN A 31 -8.69 27.79 28.47
N SER A 32 -8.73 28.19 27.22
CA SER A 32 -8.12 29.43 26.77
C SER A 32 -8.97 29.99 25.65
N THR A 33 -9.57 31.11 25.95
CA THR A 33 -10.28 32.02 25.04
C THR A 33 -9.27 32.52 24.01
N ALA A 34 -9.26 31.99 22.79
CA ALA A 34 -8.48 32.50 21.69
C ALA A 34 -9.35 32.70 20.44
N ARG A 35 -9.31 33.91 19.93
CA ARG A 35 -9.92 34.38 18.68
C ARG A 35 -9.56 33.42 17.53
N SER A 36 -10.59 32.87 16.91
CA SER A 36 -10.50 32.03 15.71
C SER A 36 -10.13 32.90 14.48
N SER A 37 -8.84 33.17 14.30
CA SER A 37 -8.28 33.55 12.99
C SER A 37 -7.75 32.27 12.34
N LYS A 38 -8.29 31.91 11.17
CA LYS A 38 -7.78 30.74 10.41
C LYS A 38 -6.35 31.01 10.00
N PRO A 39 -5.42 30.05 10.14
CA PRO A 39 -4.04 30.23 9.76
C PRO A 39 -3.92 30.55 8.25
N SER A 40 -3.02 31.47 7.92
CA SER A 40 -2.69 31.80 6.53
C SER A 40 -2.04 30.61 5.82
N PRO A 41 -2.01 30.55 4.48
CA PRO A 41 -1.28 29.53 3.75
C PRO A 41 0.20 29.45 4.14
N GLU A 42 0.81 30.56 4.52
CA GLU A 42 2.20 30.62 5.00
C GLU A 42 2.34 30.04 6.42
N GLU A 43 1.38 30.28 7.31
CA GLU A 43 1.35 29.66 8.64
C GLU A 43 1.14 28.15 8.55
N MET A 44 0.27 27.68 7.65
CA MET A 44 0.11 26.24 7.38
C MET A 44 1.39 25.61 6.81
N ALA A 45 2.07 26.30 5.88
CA ALA A 45 3.35 25.82 5.35
C ALA A 45 4.45 25.79 6.42
N GLN A 46 4.47 26.77 7.30
CA GLN A 46 5.41 26.81 8.45
C GLN A 46 5.08 25.72 9.47
N ASP A 47 3.81 25.44 9.73
CA ASP A 47 3.41 24.35 10.63
C ASP A 47 3.75 22.99 10.05
N ILE A 48 3.50 22.75 8.77
CA ILE A 48 3.92 21.52 8.09
C ILE A 48 5.46 21.38 8.14
N ALA A 49 6.19 22.46 7.89
CA ALA A 49 7.66 22.47 7.99
C ALA A 49 8.15 22.27 9.42
N ARG A 50 7.41 22.73 10.42
CA ARG A 50 7.69 22.51 11.85
C ARG A 50 7.44 21.05 12.24
N TYR A 51 6.29 20.48 11.85
CA TYR A 51 5.97 19.06 12.08
C TYR A 51 6.97 18.14 11.38
N SER A 52 7.33 18.43 10.14
CA SER A 52 8.34 17.67 9.40
C SER A 52 9.71 17.73 10.08
N ARG A 53 10.14 18.92 10.54
CA ARG A 53 11.40 19.10 11.30
C ARG A 53 11.35 18.43 12.68
N GLN A 54 10.20 18.41 13.33
CA GLN A 54 10.01 17.75 14.62
C GLN A 54 10.03 16.23 14.45
N ALA A 55 9.38 15.69 13.41
CA ALA A 55 9.44 14.28 13.05
C ALA A 55 10.88 13.83 12.72
N LEU A 56 11.65 14.67 12.00
CA LEU A 56 13.07 14.42 11.70
C LEU A 56 13.98 14.53 12.93
N ARG A 57 13.66 15.39 13.92
CA ARG A 57 14.42 15.51 15.18
C ARG A 57 14.13 14.39 16.17
N HIS A 58 12.95 13.79 16.12
CA HIS A 58 12.58 12.62 16.93
C HIS A 58 12.94 11.29 16.26
N GLY A 59 13.41 11.34 15.02
CA GLY A 59 14.00 10.20 14.31
C GLY A 59 15.41 9.88 14.84
N ARG A 60 15.57 9.60 16.15
CA ARG A 60 16.57 8.60 16.53
C ARG A 60 16.21 7.35 15.76
N PRO A 61 17.20 6.63 15.19
CA PRO A 61 16.93 5.30 14.70
C PRO A 61 16.29 4.54 15.88
N GLN A 62 14.97 4.44 15.90
CA GLN A 62 14.34 3.44 16.74
C GLN A 62 14.98 2.15 16.25
N GLU A 63 15.53 1.37 17.17
CA GLU A 63 15.84 -0.02 16.88
C GLU A 63 14.65 -0.53 16.08
N PRO A 64 14.88 -1.12 14.89
CA PRO A 64 13.79 -1.62 14.08
C PRO A 64 12.90 -2.43 15.01
N PRO A 65 11.57 -2.24 14.96
CA PRO A 65 10.67 -2.97 15.83
C PRO A 65 11.12 -4.42 15.76
N LYS A 66 11.30 -5.07 16.91
CA LYS A 66 11.64 -6.50 16.94
C LYS A 66 10.60 -7.18 16.09
N GLU A 67 10.95 -7.47 14.83
CA GLU A 67 10.05 -8.17 13.95
C GLU A 67 9.75 -9.48 14.65
N VAL A 68 8.48 -9.67 14.99
CA VAL A 68 7.97 -10.96 15.45
C VAL A 68 8.27 -11.93 14.33
N ARG A 69 9.40 -12.64 14.42
CA ARG A 69 9.81 -13.59 13.41
C ARG A 69 8.74 -14.65 13.40
N ARG A 70 8.10 -14.76 12.25
CA ARG A 70 7.10 -15.78 12.07
C ARG A 70 7.82 -17.13 12.15
N ASP A 71 7.39 -17.97 13.05
CA ASP A 71 7.80 -19.37 13.10
C ASP A 71 7.69 -19.98 11.71
N GLY A 72 8.64 -20.81 11.31
CA GLY A 72 8.63 -21.39 9.98
C GLY A 72 9.94 -22.04 9.58
N LEU A 73 9.91 -22.51 8.35
CA LEU A 73 11.04 -23.12 7.67
C LEU A 73 11.46 -22.27 6.49
N TYR A 74 12.74 -21.97 6.41
CA TYR A 74 13.31 -21.07 5.41
C TYR A 74 14.52 -21.70 4.74
N LEU A 75 14.67 -21.48 3.44
CA LEU A 75 15.87 -21.81 2.69
C LEU A 75 16.50 -20.53 2.16
N LEU A 76 17.69 -20.21 2.64
CA LEU A 76 18.46 -19.05 2.23
C LEU A 76 19.26 -19.40 0.98
N LEU A 77 19.06 -18.64 -0.07
CA LEU A 77 19.70 -18.82 -1.39
C LEU A 77 20.31 -17.52 -1.89
N SER A 78 21.11 -17.60 -2.95
CA SER A 78 21.68 -16.45 -3.65
C SER A 78 21.75 -16.75 -5.15
N PHE A 79 21.68 -15.73 -5.98
CA PHE A 79 21.92 -15.84 -7.43
C PHE A 79 23.38 -16.03 -7.82
N SER A 80 24.29 -16.18 -6.85
CA SER A 80 25.64 -16.70 -7.07
C SER A 80 25.65 -18.19 -7.43
N LEU A 81 24.59 -18.92 -7.07
CA LEU A 81 24.44 -20.31 -7.42
C LEU A 81 24.16 -20.47 -8.93
N PRO A 82 24.75 -21.50 -9.60
CA PRO A 82 24.39 -21.84 -10.97
C PRO A 82 22.90 -22.14 -11.12
N ASP A 83 22.31 -21.80 -12.28
CA ASP A 83 20.86 -21.90 -12.49
C ASP A 83 20.29 -23.30 -12.30
N ASN A 84 20.99 -24.32 -12.72
CA ASN A 84 20.58 -25.71 -12.51
C ASN A 84 20.51 -26.06 -11.03
N ILE A 85 21.54 -25.67 -10.26
CA ILE A 85 21.62 -25.91 -8.82
C ILE A 85 20.53 -25.10 -8.09
N LEU A 86 20.34 -23.84 -8.50
CA LEU A 86 19.29 -22.98 -7.94
C LEU A 86 17.89 -23.57 -8.16
N LYS A 87 17.63 -24.08 -9.37
CA LYS A 87 16.37 -24.78 -9.70
C LYS A 87 16.16 -26.02 -8.84
N ASP A 88 17.20 -26.80 -8.58
CA ASP A 88 17.09 -27.98 -7.73
C ASP A 88 16.73 -27.57 -6.30
N TYR A 89 17.37 -26.54 -5.74
CA TYR A 89 17.00 -26.03 -4.41
C TYR A 89 15.58 -25.45 -4.35
N LEU A 90 15.10 -24.82 -5.41
CA LEU A 90 13.71 -24.33 -5.48
C LEU A 90 12.70 -25.49 -5.47
N ARG A 91 13.00 -26.59 -6.20
CA ARG A 91 12.18 -27.81 -6.16
C ARG A 91 12.19 -28.44 -4.75
N GLU A 92 13.36 -28.57 -4.14
CA GLU A 92 13.48 -29.09 -2.78
C GLU A 92 12.78 -28.20 -1.76
N ALA A 93 12.89 -26.86 -1.89
CA ALA A 93 12.17 -25.89 -1.05
C ALA A 93 10.64 -26.05 -1.17
N LYS A 94 10.14 -26.22 -2.40
CA LYS A 94 8.71 -26.47 -2.65
C LYS A 94 8.25 -27.78 -2.01
N LEU A 95 9.00 -28.86 -2.20
CA LEU A 95 8.71 -30.15 -1.59
C LEU A 95 8.72 -30.07 -0.06
N LEU A 96 9.64 -29.30 0.50
CA LEU A 96 9.78 -29.12 1.94
C LEU A 96 8.75 -28.14 2.53
N GLY A 97 8.08 -27.34 1.70
CA GLY A 97 7.21 -26.26 2.16
C GLY A 97 7.99 -25.08 2.76
N ALA A 98 9.28 -24.98 2.45
CA ALA A 98 10.13 -23.90 2.94
C ALA A 98 9.94 -22.62 2.14
N LYS A 99 10.02 -21.46 2.80
CA LYS A 99 10.10 -20.17 2.12
C LYS A 99 11.52 -19.86 1.70
N VAL A 100 11.71 -19.44 0.46
CA VAL A 100 13.03 -19.05 -0.04
C VAL A 100 13.28 -17.58 0.28
N LEU A 101 14.47 -17.29 0.80
CA LEU A 101 14.87 -15.93 1.14
C LEU A 101 16.18 -15.56 0.43
N LEU A 102 16.24 -14.32 -0.06
CA LEU A 102 17.42 -13.66 -0.60
C LEU A 102 17.91 -12.59 0.37
N ARG A 103 19.22 -12.31 0.41
CA ARG A 103 19.78 -11.26 1.28
C ARG A 103 19.51 -9.85 0.75
N GLY A 104 19.45 -9.69 -0.54
CA GLY A 104 19.31 -8.39 -1.17
C GLY A 104 18.83 -8.46 -2.60
N LEU A 105 19.08 -7.39 -3.34
CA LEU A 105 18.67 -7.23 -4.73
C LEU A 105 19.87 -7.47 -5.67
N VAL A 106 19.60 -8.12 -6.79
CA VAL A 106 20.56 -8.27 -7.89
C VAL A 106 20.88 -6.87 -8.43
N HIS A 107 22.16 -6.49 -8.43
CA HIS A 107 22.64 -5.17 -8.83
C HIS A 107 21.85 -4.02 -8.15
N GLU A 108 21.43 -4.24 -6.91
CA GLU A 108 20.66 -3.26 -6.12
C GLU A 108 19.38 -2.75 -6.80
N SER A 109 18.83 -3.51 -7.74
CA SER A 109 17.68 -3.14 -8.56
C SER A 109 16.55 -4.16 -8.42
N PHE A 110 15.38 -3.70 -8.00
CA PHE A 110 14.18 -4.53 -7.92
C PHE A 110 13.78 -5.09 -9.29
N LYS A 111 13.87 -4.25 -10.34
CA LYS A 111 13.53 -4.66 -11.70
C LYS A 111 14.45 -5.78 -12.19
N VAL A 112 15.75 -5.64 -11.98
CA VAL A 112 16.74 -6.67 -12.39
C VAL A 112 16.53 -7.97 -11.60
N THR A 113 16.23 -7.85 -10.30
CA THR A 113 15.91 -9.00 -9.45
C THR A 113 14.67 -9.73 -9.96
N GLN A 114 13.61 -8.99 -10.28
CA GLN A 114 12.37 -9.56 -10.81
C GLN A 114 12.60 -10.30 -12.14
N GLU A 115 13.35 -9.69 -13.06
CA GLU A 115 13.71 -10.35 -14.33
C GLU A 115 14.55 -11.61 -14.09
N ARG A 116 15.49 -11.58 -13.14
CA ARG A 116 16.31 -12.74 -12.79
C ARG A 116 15.46 -13.87 -12.19
N ILE A 117 14.53 -13.56 -11.32
CA ILE A 117 13.55 -14.53 -10.78
C ILE A 117 12.75 -15.16 -11.93
N LYS A 118 12.25 -14.35 -12.87
CA LYS A 118 11.51 -14.87 -14.03
C LYS A 118 12.36 -15.83 -14.86
N GLN A 119 13.61 -15.47 -15.19
CA GLN A 119 14.53 -16.32 -15.95
C GLN A 119 14.73 -17.69 -15.31
N VAL A 120 14.73 -17.76 -13.98
CA VAL A 120 14.90 -19.02 -13.25
C VAL A 120 13.59 -19.82 -13.21
N LEU A 121 12.44 -19.15 -12.96
CA LEU A 121 11.16 -19.80 -12.75
C LEU A 121 10.42 -20.15 -14.03
N PHE A 122 10.75 -19.52 -15.18
CA PHE A 122 10.02 -19.70 -16.41
C PHE A 122 10.85 -20.48 -17.43
N THR A 123 10.18 -21.32 -18.18
CA THR A 123 10.73 -22.01 -19.34
C THR A 123 9.87 -21.63 -20.54
N ALA A 124 10.44 -20.94 -21.55
CA ALA A 124 9.74 -20.52 -22.77
C ALA A 124 8.38 -19.84 -22.48
N ASP A 125 8.36 -18.75 -21.68
CA ASP A 125 7.20 -17.94 -21.30
C ASP A 125 6.13 -18.62 -20.41
N HIS A 126 6.32 -19.88 -20.05
CA HIS A 126 5.48 -20.58 -19.09
C HIS A 126 6.21 -20.80 -17.77
N PRO A 127 5.53 -20.61 -16.62
CA PRO A 127 6.11 -20.91 -15.33
C PRO A 127 6.32 -22.43 -15.21
N ASP A 128 7.50 -22.85 -14.74
CA ASP A 128 7.72 -24.22 -14.32
C ASP A 128 7.04 -24.42 -12.96
N GLU A 129 5.90 -25.09 -12.96
CA GLU A 129 5.12 -25.31 -11.74
C GLU A 129 5.92 -25.99 -10.64
N SER A 130 6.91 -26.83 -10.99
CA SER A 130 7.76 -27.51 -10.01
C SER A 130 8.66 -26.54 -9.22
N LEU A 131 8.90 -25.34 -9.76
CA LEU A 131 9.76 -24.31 -9.17
C LEU A 131 8.97 -23.21 -8.43
N LEU A 132 7.63 -23.20 -8.52
CA LEU A 132 6.81 -22.16 -7.91
C LEU A 132 6.83 -22.28 -6.39
N VAL A 133 7.65 -21.47 -5.76
CA VAL A 133 7.80 -21.32 -4.32
C VAL A 133 7.80 -19.84 -3.95
N GLY A 134 7.38 -19.51 -2.75
CA GLY A 134 7.44 -18.12 -2.25
C GLY A 134 8.89 -17.67 -2.10
N ILE A 135 9.30 -16.63 -2.85
CA ILE A 135 10.63 -16.02 -2.75
C ILE A 135 10.47 -14.64 -2.10
N GLY A 136 11.20 -14.41 -1.03
CA GLY A 136 11.24 -13.13 -0.33
C GLY A 136 12.66 -12.55 -0.24
N ILE A 137 12.75 -11.29 0.19
CA ILE A 137 14.03 -10.64 0.50
C ILE A 137 14.01 -10.32 1.99
N ASP A 138 14.90 -10.93 2.74
CA ASP A 138 15.00 -10.74 4.20
C ASP A 138 16.46 -10.70 4.66
N PRO A 139 17.13 -9.54 4.59
CA PRO A 139 18.50 -9.38 5.09
C PRO A 139 18.60 -9.60 6.60
N VAL A 140 17.51 -9.34 7.35
CA VAL A 140 17.49 -9.52 8.80
C VAL A 140 17.66 -11.00 9.17
N MET A 141 17.01 -11.90 8.42
CA MET A 141 17.17 -13.34 8.63
C MET A 141 18.64 -13.75 8.46
N TYR A 142 19.30 -13.31 7.37
CA TYR A 142 20.71 -13.60 7.13
C TYR A 142 21.64 -13.13 8.27
N ARG A 143 21.41 -11.88 8.74
CA ARG A 143 22.17 -11.33 9.89
C ARG A 143 21.96 -12.12 11.16
N THR A 144 20.72 -12.48 11.44
CA THR A 144 20.35 -13.17 12.69
C THR A 144 20.94 -14.55 12.77
N VAL A 145 20.79 -15.33 11.71
CA VAL A 145 21.39 -16.68 11.71
C VAL A 145 22.88 -16.64 11.41
N GLY A 146 23.42 -15.45 11.02
CA GLY A 146 24.82 -15.28 10.68
C GLY A 146 25.19 -16.10 9.43
N ALA A 147 24.29 -16.17 8.44
CA ALA A 147 24.55 -16.88 7.20
C ALA A 147 25.56 -16.12 6.33
N GLY A 148 26.77 -16.66 6.21
CA GLY A 148 27.81 -16.12 5.32
C GLY A 148 27.93 -16.88 3.99
N GLU A 149 27.23 -17.99 3.85
CA GLU A 149 27.24 -18.87 2.67
C GLU A 149 25.87 -19.49 2.43
N VAL A 150 25.60 -19.92 1.22
CA VAL A 150 24.36 -20.56 0.79
C VAL A 150 24.63 -21.88 0.05
N PRO A 151 23.70 -22.85 0.08
CA PRO A 151 22.41 -22.80 0.73
C PRO A 151 22.50 -22.84 2.25
N ALA A 152 21.50 -22.29 2.94
CA ALA A 152 21.35 -22.47 4.37
C ALA A 152 19.88 -22.77 4.72
N LEU A 153 19.64 -23.90 5.36
CA LEU A 153 18.32 -24.33 5.82
C LEU A 153 18.09 -23.86 7.25
N VAL A 154 16.98 -23.17 7.51
CA VAL A 154 16.70 -22.51 8.79
C VAL A 154 15.33 -22.90 9.31
N PHE A 155 15.26 -23.48 10.50
CA PHE A 155 14.03 -23.56 11.30
C PHE A 155 13.98 -22.41 12.30
N VAL A 156 12.84 -21.77 12.40
CA VAL A 156 12.58 -20.72 13.40
C VAL A 156 11.37 -21.13 14.23
N LYS A 157 11.50 -21.09 15.55
CA LYS A 157 10.43 -21.34 16.51
C LYS A 157 10.67 -20.56 17.79
N ASP A 158 9.66 -19.80 18.25
CA ASP A 158 9.71 -19.05 19.51
C ASP A 158 10.99 -18.18 19.65
N GLU A 159 11.30 -17.38 18.61
CA GLU A 159 12.49 -16.50 18.51
C GLU A 159 13.86 -17.24 18.49
N LYS A 160 13.88 -18.55 18.52
CA LYS A 160 15.08 -19.37 18.40
C LYS A 160 15.19 -19.97 17.01
N PHE A 161 16.39 -20.31 16.62
CA PHE A 161 16.63 -20.87 15.29
C PHE A 161 17.63 -22.03 15.30
N MET A 162 17.48 -22.88 14.30
CA MET A 162 18.49 -23.87 13.90
C MET A 162 18.85 -23.63 12.45
N VAL A 163 20.14 -23.55 12.16
CA VAL A 163 20.61 -23.37 10.79
C VAL A 163 21.66 -24.40 10.42
N ALA A 164 21.49 -25.01 9.26
CA ALA A 164 22.53 -25.81 8.59
C ALA A 164 22.90 -25.18 7.27
N SER A 165 24.19 -24.93 7.02
CA SER A 165 24.73 -24.32 5.81
C SER A 165 25.82 -25.14 5.15
N GLY A 166 26.07 -24.89 3.84
CA GLY A 166 27.11 -25.51 3.07
C GLY A 166 26.62 -26.13 1.78
N ALA A 167 27.55 -26.45 0.86
CA ALA A 167 27.23 -27.04 -0.45
C ALA A 167 26.73 -28.48 -0.30
N SER A 168 25.45 -28.63 -0.03
CA SER A 168 24.81 -29.93 0.18
C SER A 168 23.33 -29.90 -0.17
N SER A 169 22.73 -31.06 -0.43
CA SER A 169 21.28 -31.21 -0.63
C SER A 169 20.50 -30.81 0.61
N VAL A 170 19.25 -30.40 0.46
CA VAL A 170 18.34 -30.12 1.60
C VAL A 170 18.18 -31.35 2.49
N ALA A 171 18.12 -32.54 1.92
CA ALA A 171 18.06 -33.79 2.68
C ALA A 171 19.25 -33.95 3.64
N HIS A 172 20.47 -33.63 3.16
CA HIS A 172 21.66 -33.71 4.02
C HIS A 172 21.65 -32.61 5.09
N LEU A 173 21.25 -31.37 4.75
CA LEU A 173 21.11 -30.29 5.72
C LEU A 173 20.10 -30.62 6.81
N LEU A 174 18.97 -31.26 6.47
CA LEU A 174 18.01 -31.79 7.44
C LEU A 174 18.64 -32.87 8.34
N THR A 175 19.42 -33.78 7.74
CA THR A 175 20.12 -34.83 8.49
C THR A 175 21.10 -34.22 9.48
N LEU A 176 21.85 -33.19 9.11
CA LEU A 176 22.75 -32.50 10.04
C LEU A 176 21.98 -31.87 11.20
N LEU A 177 20.86 -31.20 10.95
CA LEU A 177 20.02 -30.63 12.00
C LEU A 177 19.40 -31.69 12.90
N SER A 178 19.05 -32.87 12.35
CA SER A 178 18.48 -33.97 13.13
C SER A 178 19.46 -34.60 14.12
N LYS A 179 20.76 -34.46 13.91
CA LYS A 179 21.80 -34.87 14.86
C LYS A 179 21.84 -33.96 16.08
N GLU A 180 21.52 -32.67 15.90
CA GLU A 180 21.52 -31.67 16.96
C GLU A 180 20.20 -31.65 17.75
N LEU A 181 19.07 -31.97 17.08
CA LEU A 181 17.75 -31.97 17.67
C LEU A 181 16.90 -33.13 17.12
N ALA A 182 16.58 -34.10 18.02
CA ALA A 182 15.77 -35.26 17.66
C ALA A 182 14.40 -34.90 17.04
N GLY A 183 13.82 -33.77 17.41
CA GLY A 183 12.56 -33.26 16.85
C GLY A 183 12.60 -32.96 15.36
N VAL A 184 13.77 -32.91 14.72
CA VAL A 184 13.93 -32.75 13.27
C VAL A 184 13.85 -34.08 12.50
N ARG A 185 14.01 -35.24 13.18
CA ARG A 185 13.96 -36.57 12.53
C ARG A 185 12.68 -36.82 11.74
N PRO A 186 11.48 -36.48 12.22
CA PRO A 186 10.25 -36.63 11.44
C PRO A 186 10.28 -35.84 10.11
N TRP A 187 10.97 -34.69 10.08
CA TRP A 187 11.15 -33.89 8.87
C TRP A 187 12.07 -34.57 7.85
N VAL A 188 13.13 -35.27 8.31
CA VAL A 188 14.02 -36.05 7.43
C VAL A 188 13.24 -37.17 6.76
N GLU A 189 12.52 -38.00 7.57
CA GLU A 189 11.73 -39.14 7.08
C GLU A 189 10.62 -38.72 6.15
N TRP A 190 9.90 -37.65 6.51
CA TRP A 190 8.83 -37.08 5.68
C TRP A 190 9.35 -36.51 4.34
N PHE A 191 10.47 -35.76 4.38
CA PHE A 191 11.08 -35.20 3.19
C PHE A 191 11.60 -36.30 2.25
N ASP A 192 12.29 -37.32 2.78
CA ASP A 192 12.79 -38.44 2.00
C ASP A 192 11.65 -39.23 1.34
N HIS A 193 10.53 -39.41 2.01
CA HIS A 193 9.36 -40.06 1.44
C HIS A 193 8.80 -39.19 0.28
N ARG A 194 8.61 -37.93 0.52
CA ARG A 194 8.09 -36.98 -0.45
C ARG A 194 8.97 -36.81 -1.68
N HIS A 195 10.28 -36.71 -1.46
CA HIS A 195 11.26 -36.57 -2.53
C HIS A 195 11.27 -37.83 -3.42
N ARG A 196 11.22 -39.01 -2.84
CA ARG A 196 11.07 -40.27 -3.61
C ARG A 196 9.75 -40.31 -4.39
N GLY A 197 8.65 -39.93 -3.76
CA GLY A 197 7.35 -39.85 -4.44
C GLY A 197 7.38 -38.90 -5.63
N PHE A 198 7.98 -37.73 -5.48
CA PHE A 198 8.16 -36.75 -6.57
C PHE A 198 8.97 -37.34 -7.74
N LEU A 199 10.08 -38.00 -7.47
CA LEU A 199 10.92 -38.63 -8.51
C LEU A 199 10.18 -39.75 -9.26
N GLN A 200 9.21 -40.40 -8.66
CA GLN A 200 8.39 -41.47 -9.23
C GLN A 200 7.07 -40.95 -9.85
N GLY A 201 6.84 -39.62 -9.86
CA GLY A 201 5.58 -39.05 -10.37
C GLY A 201 4.34 -39.32 -9.51
N GLY A 202 4.54 -39.71 -8.25
CA GLY A 202 3.47 -39.96 -7.28
C GLY A 202 2.94 -38.70 -6.60
N PRO A 203 1.79 -38.82 -5.86
CA PRO A 203 1.22 -37.72 -5.11
C PRO A 203 2.13 -37.28 -3.97
N THR A 204 2.16 -35.95 -3.71
CA THR A 204 2.97 -35.31 -2.67
C THR A 204 2.11 -34.55 -1.65
N GLU A 205 0.92 -35.07 -1.33
CA GLU A 205 -0.11 -34.35 -0.55
C GLU A 205 0.01 -34.43 0.97
N ASP A 206 0.98 -35.17 1.51
CA ASP A 206 1.14 -35.30 2.94
C ASP A 206 1.50 -33.97 3.62
N SER A 207 0.80 -33.65 4.70
CA SER A 207 1.06 -32.47 5.51
C SER A 207 2.45 -32.56 6.18
N PRO A 208 3.20 -31.44 6.26
CA PRO A 208 4.50 -31.43 6.92
C PRO A 208 4.36 -31.70 8.41
N PRO A 209 5.38 -32.29 9.06
CA PRO A 209 5.44 -32.41 10.50
C PRO A 209 5.32 -31.04 11.19
N PRO A 210 4.89 -30.98 12.46
CA PRO A 210 4.93 -29.76 13.24
C PRO A 210 6.37 -29.25 13.38
N LEU A 211 6.55 -27.92 13.47
CA LEU A 211 7.87 -27.34 13.70
C LEU A 211 8.46 -27.89 15.01
N PRO A 212 9.75 -28.28 15.00
CA PRO A 212 10.40 -28.81 16.21
C PRO A 212 10.46 -27.74 17.31
N ALA A 213 10.30 -28.13 18.54
CA ALA A 213 10.59 -27.27 19.68
C ALA A 213 12.11 -27.01 19.73
N ILE A 214 12.50 -25.72 19.70
CA ILE A 214 13.92 -25.33 19.69
C ILE A 214 14.29 -24.75 21.05
N ASP A 215 15.10 -25.50 21.82
CA ASP A 215 15.50 -25.09 23.17
C ASP A 215 16.56 -23.98 23.12
N ARG A 216 17.47 -24.04 22.15
CA ARG A 216 18.58 -23.12 21.94
C ARG A 216 18.84 -22.91 20.46
N SER A 217 19.36 -21.72 20.10
CA SER A 217 19.80 -21.50 18.72
C SER A 217 21.06 -22.33 18.42
N VAL A 218 21.06 -23.03 17.28
CA VAL A 218 22.12 -23.95 16.85
C VAL A 218 22.54 -23.62 15.44
N LYS A 219 23.85 -23.70 15.19
CA LYS A 219 24.45 -23.54 13.86
C LYS A 219 25.30 -24.76 13.55
N VAL A 220 25.04 -25.41 12.46
CA VAL A 220 25.83 -26.50 11.93
C VAL A 220 26.26 -26.21 10.49
N ARG A 221 27.35 -26.84 10.09
CA ARG A 221 27.89 -26.65 8.74
C ARG A 221 28.16 -28.02 8.11
N ALA A 222 27.87 -28.14 6.81
CA ALA A 222 28.28 -29.28 6.02
C ALA A 222 29.80 -29.21 5.76
N ASP A 223 30.41 -30.35 5.44
CA ASP A 223 31.86 -30.44 5.18
C ASP A 223 32.28 -29.58 3.97
N ALA A 224 31.44 -29.56 2.94
CA ALA A 224 31.67 -28.72 1.76
C ALA A 224 31.20 -27.30 1.98
N ARG A 225 32.09 -26.32 1.69
CA ARG A 225 31.77 -24.90 1.76
C ARG A 225 30.68 -24.54 0.72
N GLY A 226 29.69 -23.76 1.18
CA GLY A 226 28.66 -23.19 0.32
C GLY A 226 29.17 -22.09 -0.61
N ALA A 227 28.32 -21.58 -1.46
CA ALA A 227 28.59 -20.43 -2.30
C ALA A 227 28.54 -19.13 -1.50
N ASP A 228 29.39 -18.18 -1.87
CA ASP A 228 29.34 -16.84 -1.31
C ASP A 228 28.05 -16.12 -1.77
N ILE A 229 27.52 -15.23 -0.95
CA ILE A 229 26.29 -14.51 -1.25
C ILE A 229 26.60 -13.29 -2.12
N ALA A 230 26.11 -13.28 -3.36
CA ALA A 230 26.41 -12.22 -4.35
C ALA A 230 25.67 -10.92 -4.06
N GLU A 231 24.43 -11.00 -3.54
CA GLU A 231 23.64 -9.82 -3.26
C GLU A 231 24.19 -9.06 -2.05
N ARG A 232 24.36 -7.75 -2.19
CA ARG A 232 24.65 -6.88 -1.03
C ARG A 232 23.48 -6.89 -0.07
N ASP A 233 23.79 -6.75 1.21
CA ASP A 233 22.76 -6.63 2.23
C ASP A 233 21.86 -5.41 1.94
N LEU A 234 20.56 -5.66 1.79
CA LEU A 234 19.60 -4.61 1.38
C LEU A 234 19.55 -3.47 2.42
N ILE A 235 19.75 -3.77 3.70
CA ILE A 235 19.74 -2.73 4.75
C ILE A 235 20.94 -1.80 4.56
N ASP A 236 22.14 -2.35 4.30
CA ASP A 236 23.35 -1.53 4.08
C ASP A 236 23.17 -0.66 2.82
N VAL A 237 22.66 -1.24 1.74
CA VAL A 237 22.36 -0.49 0.50
C VAL A 237 21.35 0.64 0.75
N MET A 238 20.31 0.37 1.53
CA MET A 238 19.31 1.41 1.86
C MET A 238 19.91 2.50 2.75
N GLN A 239 20.72 2.14 3.74
CA GLN A 239 21.40 3.12 4.60
C GLN A 239 22.35 4.01 3.80
N GLU A 240 23.13 3.44 2.89
CA GLU A 240 24.00 4.20 1.99
C GLU A 240 23.20 5.17 1.10
N ARG A 241 22.09 4.71 0.52
CA ARG A 241 21.22 5.56 -0.32
C ARG A 241 20.61 6.71 0.48
N VAL A 242 20.17 6.44 1.70
CA VAL A 242 19.62 7.47 2.60
C VAL A 242 20.70 8.48 3.00
N ALA A 243 21.91 8.02 3.29
CA ALA A 243 23.03 8.88 3.67
C ALA A 243 23.49 9.80 2.53
N HIS A 244 23.40 9.33 1.27
CA HIS A 244 23.81 10.09 0.08
C HIS A 244 22.65 10.78 -0.65
N ALA A 245 21.41 10.70 -0.11
CA ALA A 245 20.26 11.31 -0.73
C ALA A 245 20.31 12.84 -0.63
N ASP A 246 20.09 13.52 -1.75
CA ASP A 246 19.87 14.97 -1.77
C ASP A 246 18.44 15.27 -1.30
N TRP A 247 18.30 15.37 0.04
CA TRP A 247 17.01 15.63 0.67
C TRP A 247 16.36 16.94 0.23
N PRO A 248 17.10 18.08 0.11
CA PRO A 248 16.56 19.31 -0.44
C PRO A 248 15.97 19.15 -1.84
N ASP A 249 16.66 18.47 -2.74
CA ASP A 249 16.16 18.24 -4.11
C ASP A 249 14.95 17.32 -4.12
N LEU A 250 14.96 16.24 -3.33
CA LEU A 250 13.82 15.34 -3.18
C LEU A 250 12.58 16.06 -2.64
N GLN A 251 12.74 16.92 -1.64
CA GLN A 251 11.66 17.75 -1.10
C GLN A 251 11.13 18.71 -2.16
N ARG A 252 12.00 19.39 -2.91
CA ARG A 252 11.63 20.28 -3.98
C ARG A 252 10.83 19.54 -5.07
N ARG A 253 11.35 18.43 -5.59
CA ARG A 253 10.68 17.63 -6.63
C ARG A 253 9.35 17.06 -6.16
N SER A 254 9.30 16.58 -4.92
CA SER A 254 8.05 16.07 -4.34
C SER A 254 7.02 17.20 -4.18
N GLY A 255 7.45 18.38 -3.75
CA GLY A 255 6.60 19.57 -3.65
C GLY A 255 6.07 20.00 -5.02
N GLU A 256 6.94 20.04 -6.04
CA GLU A 256 6.54 20.37 -7.41
C GLU A 256 5.62 19.33 -8.04
N ALA A 257 5.89 18.03 -7.80
CA ALA A 257 5.02 16.94 -8.26
C ALA A 257 3.64 17.01 -7.59
N LEU A 258 3.62 17.31 -6.29
CA LEU A 258 2.38 17.49 -5.54
C LEU A 258 1.60 18.70 -6.07
N LYS A 259 2.25 19.86 -6.26
CA LYS A 259 1.64 21.05 -6.86
C LYS A 259 1.05 20.74 -8.24
N ARG A 260 1.81 20.06 -9.12
CA ARG A 260 1.32 19.65 -10.44
C ARG A 260 0.13 18.71 -10.37
N ARG A 261 0.12 17.79 -9.41
CA ARG A 261 -1.00 16.85 -9.22
C ARG A 261 -2.25 17.58 -8.70
N PHE A 262 -2.07 18.53 -7.79
CA PHE A 262 -3.17 19.36 -7.30
C PHE A 262 -3.67 20.37 -8.36
N ALA A 263 -2.77 20.93 -9.17
CA ALA A 263 -3.15 21.83 -10.26
C ALA A 263 -4.00 21.12 -11.32
N LYS A 264 -3.70 19.86 -11.62
CA LYS A 264 -4.35 19.11 -12.70
C LYS A 264 -5.67 18.45 -12.30
N GLY A 265 -5.94 18.25 -10.98
CA GLY A 265 -7.13 17.60 -10.44
C GLY A 265 -7.58 16.31 -11.11
N PRO A 266 -8.68 15.73 -10.67
CA PRO A 266 -9.22 14.51 -11.27
C PRO A 266 -9.82 14.72 -12.68
N GLY A 267 -10.02 15.97 -13.13
CA GLY A 267 -10.55 16.29 -14.47
C GLY A 267 -11.91 15.64 -14.72
N LEU A 268 -12.96 16.12 -14.05
CA LEU A 268 -14.31 15.69 -14.34
C LEU A 268 -14.90 16.62 -15.40
N ALA A 269 -14.75 16.25 -16.67
CA ALA A 269 -15.33 17.02 -17.77
C ALA A 269 -16.88 16.94 -17.70
N LEU A 270 -17.49 18.01 -17.22
CA LEU A 270 -18.93 18.21 -17.30
C LEU A 270 -19.26 19.07 -18.53
N PRO A 271 -20.37 18.81 -19.24
CA PRO A 271 -20.81 19.65 -20.34
C PRO A 271 -21.10 21.06 -19.84
N HIS A 272 -20.95 22.04 -20.73
CA HIS A 272 -21.38 23.40 -20.46
C HIS A 272 -22.91 23.53 -20.62
N ALA A 273 -23.54 24.29 -19.74
CA ALA A 273 -24.98 24.52 -19.81
C ALA A 273 -25.30 25.41 -21.05
N GLU A 274 -26.03 24.87 -22.01
CA GLU A 274 -26.45 25.56 -23.21
C GLU A 274 -27.68 26.45 -22.97
N GLU A 275 -28.56 26.01 -22.08
CA GLU A 275 -29.78 26.71 -21.68
C GLU A 275 -29.89 26.80 -20.16
N ALA A 276 -30.49 27.90 -19.68
CA ALA A 276 -30.78 28.05 -18.26
C ALA A 276 -31.95 27.16 -17.87
N ARG A 277 -31.75 26.26 -16.90
CA ARG A 277 -32.84 25.42 -16.40
C ARG A 277 -32.77 25.24 -14.88
N VAL A 278 -33.89 24.94 -14.27
CA VAL A 278 -33.99 24.66 -12.84
C VAL A 278 -34.58 23.29 -12.65
N MET A 279 -33.86 22.46 -11.86
CA MET A 279 -34.29 21.11 -11.53
C MET A 279 -34.45 20.97 -10.01
N LEU A 280 -35.38 20.13 -9.56
CA LEU A 280 -35.53 19.72 -8.18
C LEU A 280 -35.11 18.26 -8.04
N VAL A 281 -34.11 18.02 -7.21
CA VAL A 281 -33.54 16.70 -6.97
C VAL A 281 -33.89 16.24 -5.56
N ASP A 282 -34.48 15.04 -5.42
CA ASP A 282 -34.76 14.46 -4.12
C ASP A 282 -33.47 13.86 -3.54
N PRO A 283 -32.93 14.38 -2.42
CA PRO A 283 -31.71 13.86 -1.79
C PRO A 283 -31.93 12.66 -0.87
N THR A 284 -33.13 12.06 -0.92
CA THR A 284 -33.47 10.90 -0.07
C THR A 284 -32.53 9.73 -0.37
N VAL A 285 -31.89 9.21 0.67
CA VAL A 285 -31.01 8.05 0.60
C VAL A 285 -31.73 6.83 1.14
N GLU A 286 -31.75 5.75 0.38
CA GLU A 286 -32.19 4.43 0.82
C GLU A 286 -30.94 3.62 1.23
N TYR A 287 -30.96 3.05 2.43
CA TYR A 287 -29.88 2.23 2.94
C TYR A 287 -30.06 0.77 2.50
N PRO A 288 -29.22 0.21 1.62
CA PRO A 288 -29.41 -1.15 1.08
C PRO A 288 -29.12 -2.24 2.13
N GLU A 289 -28.32 -1.90 3.16
CA GLU A 289 -27.87 -2.82 4.20
C GLU A 289 -28.05 -2.20 5.58
N ASP A 290 -28.07 -3.05 6.62
CA ASP A 290 -28.09 -2.60 8.01
C ASP A 290 -26.80 -1.83 8.35
N ILE A 291 -26.93 -0.60 8.83
CA ILE A 291 -25.81 0.14 9.40
C ILE A 291 -25.71 -0.22 10.88
N LYS A 292 -24.60 -0.81 11.27
CA LYS A 292 -24.33 -1.26 12.63
C LYS A 292 -23.25 -0.41 13.29
N ASP A 293 -23.40 -0.23 14.60
CA ASP A 293 -22.35 0.35 15.44
C ASP A 293 -21.11 -0.58 15.41
N PRO A 294 -19.92 -0.09 15.05
CA PRO A 294 -18.72 -0.93 14.93
C PRO A 294 -18.24 -1.49 16.28
N THR A 295 -18.66 -0.90 17.39
CA THR A 295 -18.22 -1.32 18.73
C THR A 295 -19.20 -2.30 19.36
N THR A 296 -20.52 -2.03 19.24
CA THR A 296 -21.57 -2.79 19.92
C THR A 296 -22.29 -3.79 19.01
N ASN A 297 -22.05 -3.74 17.69
CA ASN A 297 -22.75 -4.51 16.66
C ASN A 297 -24.29 -4.29 16.65
N THR A 298 -24.77 -3.26 17.33
CA THR A 298 -26.19 -2.90 17.37
C THR A 298 -26.59 -2.25 16.05
N VAL A 299 -27.75 -2.65 15.49
CA VAL A 299 -28.28 -2.05 14.26
C VAL A 299 -28.77 -0.63 14.57
N LEU A 300 -28.13 0.37 13.96
CA LEU A 300 -28.48 1.79 14.07
C LEU A 300 -29.52 2.21 13.02
N ILE A 301 -29.38 1.69 11.78
CA ILE A 301 -30.30 1.95 10.68
C ILE A 301 -30.56 0.61 10.00
N LYS A 302 -31.83 0.24 9.83
CA LYS A 302 -32.22 -1.00 9.14
C LYS A 302 -32.13 -0.84 7.63
N ALA A 303 -31.82 -1.93 6.95
CA ALA A 303 -31.94 -2.04 5.50
C ALA A 303 -33.33 -1.59 5.01
N GLY A 304 -33.40 -0.94 3.86
CA GLY A 304 -34.63 -0.37 3.29
C GLY A 304 -35.10 0.94 3.93
N THR A 305 -34.42 1.45 4.96
CA THR A 305 -34.79 2.75 5.57
C THR A 305 -34.46 3.90 4.60
N LYS A 306 -35.46 4.74 4.33
CA LYS A 306 -35.34 5.96 3.51
C LYS A 306 -35.20 7.17 4.41
N ILE A 307 -34.13 7.92 4.26
CA ILE A 307 -33.87 9.12 5.06
C ILE A 307 -33.63 10.29 4.11
N ASN A 308 -34.49 11.33 4.24
CA ASN A 308 -34.20 12.60 3.61
C ASN A 308 -33.39 13.47 4.60
N PRO A 309 -32.15 13.89 4.25
CA PRO A 309 -31.30 14.64 5.15
C PRO A 309 -31.93 15.98 5.59
N PHE A 310 -32.78 16.57 4.75
CA PHE A 310 -33.42 17.86 5.04
C PHE A 310 -34.57 17.77 6.06
N ASP A 311 -35.02 16.57 6.43
CA ASP A 311 -35.91 16.37 7.57
C ASP A 311 -35.20 16.57 8.91
N LYS A 312 -33.88 16.52 8.95
CA LYS A 312 -33.05 16.62 10.16
C LYS A 312 -32.14 17.85 10.19
N VAL A 313 -31.67 18.31 9.02
CA VAL A 313 -30.67 19.38 8.92
C VAL A 313 -31.09 20.40 7.88
N ARG A 314 -31.08 21.70 8.28
CA ARG A 314 -31.22 22.80 7.33
C ARG A 314 -29.85 23.11 6.70
N TRP A 315 -29.79 23.05 5.38
CA TRP A 315 -28.59 23.37 4.64
C TRP A 315 -28.58 24.84 4.19
N ILE A 316 -27.69 25.62 4.78
CA ILE A 316 -27.63 27.09 4.57
C ILE A 316 -26.56 27.48 3.53
N ARG A 317 -25.83 26.51 2.96
CA ARG A 317 -24.75 26.79 1.99
C ARG A 317 -25.24 26.57 0.58
N THR A 318 -24.65 27.33 -0.34
CA THR A 318 -24.82 27.17 -1.78
C THR A 318 -23.54 26.55 -2.35
N LEU A 319 -23.68 25.55 -3.21
CA LEU A 319 -22.56 25.00 -3.97
C LEU A 319 -22.63 25.58 -5.39
N VAL A 320 -21.50 26.08 -5.87
CA VAL A 320 -21.37 26.58 -7.23
C VAL A 320 -20.37 25.69 -7.95
N PHE A 321 -20.87 24.96 -8.94
CA PHE A 321 -20.07 24.10 -9.81
C PHE A 321 -19.74 24.88 -11.08
N PHE A 322 -18.48 24.83 -11.52
CA PHE A 322 -18.05 25.54 -12.71
C PHE A 322 -16.78 24.92 -13.31
N ASP A 323 -16.53 25.22 -14.58
CA ASP A 323 -15.30 24.87 -15.27
C ASP A 323 -14.26 25.97 -15.11
N GLY A 324 -13.15 25.67 -14.43
CA GLY A 324 -12.06 26.63 -14.23
C GLY A 324 -11.16 26.81 -15.45
N THR A 325 -11.37 26.04 -16.52
CA THR A 325 -10.70 26.28 -17.82
C THR A 325 -11.41 27.33 -18.66
N SER A 326 -12.69 27.60 -18.36
CA SER A 326 -13.49 28.60 -19.04
C SER A 326 -13.37 30.00 -18.37
N PRO A 327 -12.74 31.00 -19.03
CA PRO A 327 -12.65 32.36 -18.51
C PRO A 327 -14.02 32.99 -18.26
N ALA A 328 -15.01 32.68 -19.12
CA ALA A 328 -16.36 33.19 -19.00
C ALA A 328 -17.04 32.67 -17.71
N GLN A 329 -16.90 31.36 -17.40
CA GLN A 329 -17.45 30.79 -16.17
C GLN A 329 -16.74 31.33 -14.93
N VAL A 330 -15.42 31.47 -14.94
CA VAL A 330 -14.66 32.05 -13.83
C VAL A 330 -15.08 33.54 -13.61
N GLY A 331 -15.27 34.30 -14.67
CA GLY A 331 -15.77 35.68 -14.61
C GLY A 331 -17.18 35.75 -14.02
N TRP A 332 -18.07 34.87 -14.45
CA TRP A 332 -19.40 34.77 -13.89
C TRP A 332 -19.39 34.41 -12.38
N VAL A 333 -18.55 33.47 -11.96
CA VAL A 333 -18.36 33.12 -10.53
C VAL A 333 -17.87 34.32 -9.73
N GLN A 334 -16.97 35.15 -10.30
CA GLN A 334 -16.51 36.38 -9.66
C GLN A 334 -17.68 37.34 -9.41
N GLN A 335 -18.54 37.51 -10.41
CA GLN A 335 -19.75 38.36 -10.29
C GLN A 335 -20.71 37.76 -9.26
N TYR A 336 -20.96 36.45 -9.30
CA TYR A 336 -21.81 35.75 -8.35
C TYR A 336 -21.36 35.98 -6.90
N LEU A 337 -20.05 35.96 -6.64
CA LEU A 337 -19.46 36.19 -5.32
C LEU A 337 -19.61 37.66 -4.85
N ASN A 338 -19.75 38.61 -5.76
CA ASN A 338 -20.01 40.02 -5.41
C ASN A 338 -21.46 40.24 -4.97
N GLU A 339 -22.38 39.43 -5.46
CA GLU A 339 -23.82 39.51 -5.15
C GLU A 339 -24.25 38.64 -3.94
N HIS A 340 -23.39 37.68 -3.53
CA HIS A 340 -23.70 36.72 -2.47
C HIS A 340 -22.60 36.70 -1.41
N ASP A 341 -22.95 36.54 -0.14
CA ASP A 341 -21.96 36.40 0.95
C ASP A 341 -21.07 35.18 0.73
N PRO A 342 -19.76 35.36 0.48
CA PRO A 342 -18.84 34.26 0.19
C PRO A 342 -18.73 33.20 1.30
N LYS A 343 -19.14 33.53 2.53
CA LYS A 343 -19.15 32.57 3.66
C LYS A 343 -20.13 31.43 3.45
N PHE A 344 -21.20 31.68 2.71
CA PHE A 344 -22.24 30.69 2.42
C PHE A 344 -22.07 30.01 1.06
N VAL A 345 -21.11 30.46 0.25
CA VAL A 345 -20.82 29.90 -1.08
C VAL A 345 -19.63 28.95 -1.00
N LYS A 346 -19.77 27.75 -1.54
CA LYS A 346 -18.69 26.80 -1.77
C LYS A 346 -18.48 26.63 -3.27
N LEU A 347 -17.28 26.94 -3.70
CA LEU A 347 -16.86 26.81 -5.09
C LEU A 347 -16.33 25.42 -5.38
N ILE A 348 -16.85 24.76 -6.42
CA ILE A 348 -16.50 23.41 -6.81
C ILE A 348 -16.14 23.44 -8.30
N ILE A 349 -14.89 23.13 -8.60
CA ILE A 349 -14.35 23.15 -9.95
C ILE A 349 -14.41 21.76 -10.58
N SER A 350 -14.92 21.69 -11.81
CA SER A 350 -14.99 20.44 -12.57
C SER A 350 -13.67 20.14 -13.28
N ASP A 351 -13.03 21.14 -13.87
CA ASP A 351 -11.71 21.06 -14.51
C ASP A 351 -10.95 22.39 -14.34
N GLY A 352 -9.64 22.38 -14.60
CA GLY A 352 -8.77 23.56 -14.52
C GLY A 352 -7.72 23.51 -13.42
N ASP A 353 -7.02 24.61 -13.23
CA ASP A 353 -6.01 24.78 -12.18
C ASP A 353 -6.63 25.41 -10.93
N VAL A 354 -6.93 24.58 -9.93
CA VAL A 354 -7.52 25.04 -8.66
C VAL A 354 -6.70 26.14 -8.01
N GLN A 355 -5.37 26.05 -8.03
CA GLN A 355 -4.54 27.04 -7.37
C GLN A 355 -4.67 28.40 -8.07
N LYS A 356 -4.60 28.41 -9.39
CA LYS A 356 -4.77 29.64 -10.21
C LYS A 356 -6.15 30.25 -10.00
N VAL A 357 -7.20 29.42 -9.99
CA VAL A 357 -8.57 29.89 -9.77
C VAL A 357 -8.78 30.40 -8.35
N MET A 358 -8.18 29.74 -7.34
CA MET A 358 -8.22 30.24 -5.95
C MET A 358 -7.52 31.59 -5.78
N GLU A 359 -6.39 31.80 -6.46
CA GLU A 359 -5.67 33.08 -6.46
C GLU A 359 -6.51 34.17 -7.14
N GLN A 360 -7.17 33.86 -8.27
CA GLN A 360 -8.01 34.79 -9.00
C GLN A 360 -9.29 35.18 -8.25
N LEU A 361 -9.97 34.20 -7.66
CA LEU A 361 -11.24 34.42 -6.95
C LEU A 361 -11.08 34.83 -5.50
N HIS A 362 -9.87 34.79 -4.93
CA HIS A 362 -9.58 34.99 -3.52
C HIS A 362 -10.46 34.15 -2.58
N GLN A 363 -10.87 32.96 -3.03
CA GLN A 363 -11.75 32.02 -2.34
C GLN A 363 -11.24 30.59 -2.43
N ARG A 364 -11.63 29.77 -1.44
CA ARG A 364 -11.32 28.31 -1.50
C ARG A 364 -12.17 27.66 -2.57
N VAL A 365 -11.49 26.90 -3.43
CA VAL A 365 -12.10 26.10 -4.49
C VAL A 365 -11.84 24.62 -4.17
N TYR A 366 -12.82 23.78 -4.38
CA TYR A 366 -12.76 22.34 -4.15
C TYR A 366 -12.94 21.60 -5.47
N TRP A 367 -12.33 20.43 -5.57
CA TRP A 367 -12.54 19.59 -6.74
C TRP A 367 -13.91 18.91 -6.73
N ALA A 368 -14.56 18.90 -7.86
CA ALA A 368 -15.70 18.03 -8.12
C ALA A 368 -15.25 16.57 -8.09
N ASN A 369 -16.07 15.70 -7.51
CA ASN A 369 -15.89 14.26 -7.65
C ASN A 369 -17.19 13.62 -8.18
N PRO A 370 -17.11 12.48 -8.88
CA PRO A 370 -18.27 11.86 -9.52
C PRO A 370 -19.45 11.60 -8.57
N LEU A 371 -19.15 11.17 -7.34
CA LEU A 371 -20.17 10.89 -6.35
C LEU A 371 -20.90 12.17 -5.89
N LEU A 372 -20.16 13.26 -5.70
CA LEU A 372 -20.74 14.54 -5.33
C LEU A 372 -21.64 15.07 -6.44
N VAL A 373 -21.14 15.09 -7.68
CA VAL A 373 -21.86 15.54 -8.87
C VAL A 373 -23.17 14.76 -9.05
N SER A 374 -23.08 13.43 -9.02
CA SER A 374 -24.26 12.55 -9.14
C SER A 374 -25.28 12.76 -8.01
N ARG A 375 -24.82 12.87 -6.76
CA ARG A 375 -25.73 13.09 -5.60
C ARG A 375 -26.38 14.46 -5.58
N MET A 376 -25.69 15.47 -6.10
CA MET A 376 -26.25 16.83 -6.21
C MET A 376 -27.11 16.99 -7.45
N GLY A 377 -27.14 16.02 -8.37
CA GLY A 377 -27.90 16.09 -9.62
C GLY A 377 -27.39 17.15 -10.58
N VAL A 378 -26.07 17.41 -10.57
CA VAL A 378 -25.45 18.38 -11.49
C VAL A 378 -25.14 17.66 -12.81
N GLU A 379 -25.72 18.13 -13.91
CA GLU A 379 -25.56 17.55 -15.24
C GLU A 379 -24.66 18.43 -16.13
N ALA A 380 -24.71 19.75 -15.93
CA ALA A 380 -23.89 20.70 -16.69
C ALA A 380 -23.33 21.81 -15.79
N VAL A 381 -22.35 22.56 -16.28
CA VAL A 381 -21.73 23.69 -15.57
C VAL A 381 -21.79 24.96 -16.44
N PRO A 382 -21.93 26.16 -15.83
CA PRO A 382 -22.02 26.39 -14.39
C PRO A 382 -23.38 26.03 -13.80
N SER A 383 -23.36 25.54 -12.54
CA SER A 383 -24.58 25.18 -11.80
C SER A 383 -24.53 25.66 -10.36
N VAL A 384 -25.67 26.12 -9.87
CA VAL A 384 -25.87 26.55 -8.49
C VAL A 384 -26.79 25.56 -7.78
N VAL A 385 -26.32 24.97 -6.70
CA VAL A 385 -27.09 23.99 -5.91
C VAL A 385 -27.39 24.56 -4.54
N SER A 386 -28.67 24.63 -4.19
CA SER A 386 -29.17 25.12 -2.91
C SER A 386 -30.30 24.24 -2.38
N GLN A 387 -30.69 24.43 -1.13
CA GLN A 387 -31.85 23.74 -0.56
C GLN A 387 -33.15 24.49 -0.91
N SER A 388 -34.16 23.75 -1.37
CA SER A 388 -35.53 24.22 -1.56
C SER A 388 -36.51 23.25 -0.89
N GLY A 389 -36.92 23.57 0.33
CA GLY A 389 -37.76 22.66 1.13
C GLY A 389 -37.04 21.34 1.42
N ARG A 390 -37.63 20.23 0.97
CA ARG A 390 -37.06 18.87 1.09
C ARG A 390 -36.23 18.45 -0.13
N HIS A 391 -35.99 19.34 -1.11
CA HIS A 391 -35.28 19.05 -2.34
C HIS A 391 -34.02 19.89 -2.44
N LEU A 392 -33.09 19.43 -3.28
CA LEU A 392 -32.04 20.25 -3.82
C LEU A 392 -32.59 21.00 -5.04
N ARG A 393 -32.39 22.30 -5.08
CA ARG A 393 -32.65 23.12 -6.26
C ARG A 393 -31.33 23.26 -7.00
N VAL A 394 -31.26 22.69 -8.18
CA VAL A 394 -30.12 22.78 -9.10
C VAL A 394 -30.50 23.75 -10.20
N GLU A 395 -29.75 24.81 -10.34
CA GLU A 395 -29.94 25.85 -11.34
C GLU A 395 -28.72 25.87 -12.25
N GLU A 396 -28.92 25.45 -13.50
CA GLU A 396 -27.92 25.57 -14.55
C GLU A 396 -28.01 26.95 -15.20
N VAL A 397 -26.86 27.57 -15.42
CA VAL A 397 -26.77 28.94 -15.92
C VAL A 397 -26.11 28.89 -17.28
N ALA A 398 -26.84 29.30 -18.32
CA ALA A 398 -26.26 29.43 -19.64
C ALA A 398 -25.33 30.66 -19.67
N ILE A 399 -24.09 30.45 -20.05
CA ILE A 399 -23.11 31.53 -20.29
C ILE A 399 -22.70 31.40 -21.77
N HIS A 400 -22.99 32.44 -22.51
CA HIS A 400 -22.55 32.54 -23.89
C HIS A 400 -21.20 33.26 -23.91
N ASP A 401 -20.19 32.62 -24.52
CA ASP A 401 -18.85 33.20 -24.73
C ASP A 401 -18.86 34.36 -25.70
#